data_c13a9347d5ac85efd673f6895370f119
#
_entry.id   c13a9347d5ac85efd673f6895370f119
#
_cell.length_a   1.000
_cell.length_b   1.000
_cell.length_c   1.000
_cell.angle_alpha   90.00
_cell.angle_beta   90.00
_cell.angle_gamma   90.00
#
_symmetry.space_group_name_H-M   'P 1'
#
loop_
_entity.id
_entity.type
_entity.pdbx_description
1 polymer ?
#
loop_
_entity_poly.entity_id
_entity_poly.type
_entity_poly.pdbx_seq_one_letter_code
_entity_poly.pdbx_strand_id
1 'polypeptide(L)'
;PATSDPSLNPHYEMIDAQLTTEIFGLFAPSKPEVAIALGYLPVRTTARENAAWISEFNIIMYSLASMQTEHRSRKEKVLWMAKQARLHLPDDSYSAKMFDFDLAHYTKKTPWEQTRDELHEKYQIRQEDGYHWATTDKSCNGCFAAGINFGASIVSLLYGEGDLKETIKIGALAGWDSDNPTATWGGML
;
A
#
# COMPACT_ATOMS: atom_id res chain seq x y z
N PRO A 1 -18.10 10.87 4.95
CA PRO A 1 -19.26 10.80 4.05
C PRO A 1 -19.98 9.45 4.18
N ALA A 2 -21.31 9.42 3.93
CA ALA A 2 -22.09 8.19 3.98
C ALA A 2 -21.66 7.17 2.90
N THR A 3 -21.08 7.62 1.81
CA THR A 3 -20.62 6.80 0.68
C THR A 3 -19.59 5.75 1.05
N SER A 4 -18.81 5.96 2.11
CA SER A 4 -17.82 4.98 2.62
C SER A 4 -18.19 4.43 4.00
N ASP A 5 -19.40 4.68 4.49
CA ASP A 5 -19.85 4.13 5.77
C ASP A 5 -20.00 2.60 5.65
N PRO A 6 -19.31 1.80 6.50
CA PRO A 6 -19.36 0.34 6.43
C PRO A 6 -20.79 -0.24 6.55
N SER A 7 -21.69 0.47 7.23
CA SER A 7 -23.09 0.06 7.36
C SER A 7 -23.90 0.25 6.09
N LEU A 8 -23.44 1.09 5.17
CA LEU A 8 -24.14 1.49 3.95
C LEU A 8 -23.42 1.05 2.67
N ASN A 9 -22.10 0.83 2.74
CA ASN A 9 -21.28 0.43 1.60
C ASN A 9 -20.45 -0.81 1.92
N PRO A 10 -20.80 -1.98 1.37
CA PRO A 10 -20.03 -3.21 1.59
C PRO A 10 -18.65 -3.19 0.91
N HIS A 11 -18.36 -2.19 0.07
CA HIS A 11 -17.10 -2.05 -0.69
C HIS A 11 -16.14 -1.01 -0.09
N TYR A 12 -16.28 -0.66 1.18
CA TYR A 12 -15.47 0.39 1.83
C TYR A 12 -13.98 0.00 2.01
N GLU A 13 -13.61 -1.25 1.77
CA GLU A 13 -12.24 -1.78 1.83
C GLU A 13 -11.69 -2.15 0.43
N MET A 14 -12.18 -1.50 -0.63
CA MET A 14 -11.64 -1.62 -1.99
C MET A 14 -10.57 -0.58 -2.26
N ILE A 15 -9.84 -0.74 -3.37
CA ILE A 15 -8.62 0.00 -3.70
C ILE A 15 -8.84 1.45 -4.14
N ASP A 16 -10.06 1.88 -4.40
CA ASP A 16 -10.37 3.15 -5.08
C ASP A 16 -9.64 4.37 -4.51
N ALA A 17 -9.59 4.50 -3.18
CA ALA A 17 -8.94 5.64 -2.55
C ALA A 17 -7.41 5.59 -2.71
N GLN A 18 -6.79 4.40 -2.67
CA GLN A 18 -5.34 4.30 -2.82
C GLN A 18 -4.85 4.57 -4.25
N LEU A 19 -5.76 4.48 -5.25
CA LEU A 19 -5.47 4.80 -6.65
C LEU A 19 -5.58 6.29 -7.00
N THR A 20 -6.26 7.07 -6.17
CA THR A 20 -6.71 8.42 -6.55
C THR A 20 -6.28 9.51 -5.59
N THR A 21 -5.73 9.18 -4.42
CA THR A 21 -5.49 10.15 -3.36
C THR A 21 -4.01 10.40 -3.06
N GLU A 22 -3.08 9.65 -3.60
CA GLU A 22 -1.63 9.84 -3.39
C GLU A 22 -1.14 11.24 -3.81
N ILE A 23 -1.83 11.87 -4.77
CA ILE A 23 -1.52 13.24 -5.22
C ILE A 23 -1.54 14.27 -4.08
N PHE A 24 -2.29 14.04 -3.01
CA PHE A 24 -2.31 14.94 -1.86
C PHE A 24 -0.95 15.01 -1.15
N GLY A 25 -0.12 13.97 -1.27
CA GLY A 25 1.27 13.99 -0.84
C GLY A 25 2.11 15.03 -1.57
N LEU A 26 1.88 15.22 -2.87
CA LEU A 26 2.57 16.22 -3.68
C LEU A 26 2.15 17.65 -3.34
N PHE A 27 0.94 17.86 -2.85
CA PHE A 27 0.45 19.18 -2.44
C PHE A 27 1.03 19.66 -1.10
N ALA A 28 1.59 18.74 -0.31
CA ALA A 28 2.23 19.05 0.97
C ALA A 28 3.61 18.36 1.06
N PRO A 29 4.59 18.79 0.24
CA PRO A 29 5.91 18.19 0.23
C PRO A 29 6.60 18.28 1.59
N SER A 30 7.14 17.18 2.07
CA SER A 30 7.82 17.05 3.38
C SER A 30 6.95 17.37 4.61
N LYS A 31 5.61 17.35 4.44
CA LYS A 31 4.63 17.64 5.50
C LYS A 31 3.51 16.59 5.50
N PRO A 32 3.80 15.34 5.86
CA PRO A 32 2.84 14.26 5.76
C PRO A 32 1.56 14.50 6.55
N GLU A 33 1.62 15.16 7.71
CA GLU A 33 0.44 15.50 8.50
C GLU A 33 -0.51 16.47 7.77
N VAL A 34 0.04 17.42 7.00
CA VAL A 34 -0.74 18.34 6.16
C VAL A 34 -1.31 17.59 4.95
N ALA A 35 -0.52 16.72 4.34
CA ALA A 35 -0.94 15.89 3.22
C ALA A 35 -2.14 15.00 3.58
N ILE A 36 -2.10 14.33 4.73
CA ILE A 36 -3.20 13.51 5.26
C ILE A 36 -4.44 14.38 5.49
N ALA A 37 -4.28 15.56 6.09
CA ALA A 37 -5.40 16.48 6.34
C ALA A 37 -6.09 16.92 5.04
N LEU A 38 -5.32 17.17 3.98
CA LEU A 38 -5.85 17.48 2.64
C LEU A 38 -6.56 16.29 2.01
N GLY A 39 -6.00 15.08 2.16
CA GLY A 39 -6.56 13.84 1.62
C GLY A 39 -7.73 13.27 2.43
N TYR A 40 -8.02 13.78 3.63
CA TYR A 40 -8.99 13.20 4.55
C TYR A 40 -10.38 12.98 3.95
N LEU A 41 -10.99 14.03 3.38
CA LEU A 41 -12.32 13.92 2.77
C LEU A 41 -12.31 13.10 1.48
N PRO A 42 -11.36 13.30 0.54
CA PRO A 42 -11.22 12.45 -0.64
C PRO A 42 -11.12 10.96 -0.30
N VAL A 43 -10.23 10.57 0.61
CA VAL A 43 -10.09 9.17 1.06
C VAL A 43 -11.43 8.65 1.61
N ARG A 44 -12.10 9.43 2.46
CA ARG A 44 -13.36 9.04 3.09
C ARG A 44 -14.57 9.05 2.14
N THR A 45 -14.37 9.36 0.86
CA THR A 45 -15.41 9.22 -0.17
C THR A 45 -15.69 7.76 -0.47
N THR A 46 -14.67 6.91 -0.56
CA THR A 46 -14.79 5.49 -0.92
C THR A 46 -14.27 4.54 0.16
N ALA A 47 -13.37 4.95 1.03
CA ALA A 47 -12.63 4.07 1.93
C ALA A 47 -12.84 4.36 3.42
N ARG A 48 -12.79 3.29 4.20
CA ARG A 48 -12.75 3.28 5.66
C ARG A 48 -11.70 2.27 6.14
N GLU A 49 -11.43 2.29 7.43
CA GLU A 49 -10.57 1.32 8.12
C GLU A 49 -9.24 1.10 7.38
N ASN A 50 -8.88 -0.14 7.07
CA ASN A 50 -7.59 -0.45 6.45
C ASN A 50 -7.41 0.20 5.07
N ALA A 51 -8.44 0.22 4.22
CA ALA A 51 -8.36 0.87 2.92
C ALA A 51 -8.06 2.37 3.03
N ALA A 52 -8.60 3.02 4.06
CA ALA A 52 -8.30 4.41 4.32
C ALA A 52 -6.87 4.60 4.83
N TRP A 53 -6.41 3.78 5.79
CA TRP A 53 -5.02 3.86 6.29
C TRP A 53 -3.99 3.53 5.21
N ILE A 54 -4.28 2.58 4.32
CA ILE A 54 -3.44 2.27 3.15
C ILE A 54 -3.33 3.48 2.22
N SER A 55 -4.45 4.16 1.95
CA SER A 55 -4.46 5.37 1.12
C SER A 55 -3.64 6.49 1.76
N GLU A 56 -3.79 6.67 3.07
CA GLU A 56 -3.00 7.63 3.85
C GLU A 56 -1.50 7.26 3.89
N PHE A 57 -1.17 5.96 3.91
CA PHE A 57 0.22 5.48 3.74
C PHE A 57 0.81 5.96 2.41
N ASN A 58 0.09 5.81 1.29
CA ASN A 58 0.55 6.28 -0.01
C ASN A 58 0.72 7.81 -0.03
N ILE A 59 -0.21 8.56 0.55
CA ILE A 59 -0.10 10.02 0.70
C ILE A 59 1.18 10.40 1.46
N ILE A 60 1.48 9.71 2.56
CA ILE A 60 2.70 9.93 3.34
C ILE A 60 3.94 9.66 2.49
N MET A 61 3.98 8.54 1.76
CA MET A 61 5.09 8.17 0.88
C MET A 61 5.39 9.28 -0.13
N TYR A 62 4.36 9.79 -0.81
CA TYR A 62 4.49 10.88 -1.78
C TYR A 62 4.96 12.19 -1.14
N SER A 63 4.45 12.53 0.05
CA SER A 63 4.92 13.72 0.79
C SER A 63 6.40 13.60 1.16
N LEU A 64 6.83 12.43 1.66
CA LEU A 64 8.21 12.17 2.06
C LEU A 64 9.17 12.05 0.87
N ALA A 65 8.68 11.67 -0.31
CA ALA A 65 9.52 11.52 -1.51
C ALA A 65 10.24 12.83 -1.89
N SER A 66 9.62 13.98 -1.63
CA SER A 66 10.20 15.31 -1.85
C SER A 66 11.30 15.70 -0.87
N MET A 67 11.46 14.97 0.24
CA MET A 67 12.50 15.28 1.23
C MET A 67 13.89 15.02 0.66
N GLN A 68 14.77 16.00 0.83
CA GLN A 68 16.19 15.82 0.53
C GLN A 68 16.82 14.93 1.60
N THR A 69 17.42 13.84 1.15
CA THR A 69 18.08 12.86 2.02
C THR A 69 19.48 12.59 1.50
N GLU A 70 20.31 13.63 1.44
CA GLU A 70 21.62 13.65 0.78
C GLU A 70 22.58 12.52 1.20
N HIS A 71 22.37 11.96 2.39
CA HIS A 71 23.21 10.91 2.94
C HIS A 71 22.62 9.49 2.76
N ARG A 72 21.50 9.33 2.02
CA ARG A 72 20.85 8.04 1.79
C ARG A 72 20.91 7.66 0.32
N SER A 73 21.26 6.40 0.04
CA SER A 73 21.01 5.80 -1.27
C SER A 73 19.50 5.74 -1.56
N ARG A 74 19.12 5.55 -2.83
CA ARG A 74 17.69 5.39 -3.21
C ARG A 74 17.01 4.27 -2.42
N LYS A 75 17.67 3.14 -2.30
CA LYS A 75 17.21 2.00 -1.48
C LYS A 75 16.96 2.40 -0.03
N GLU A 76 17.92 3.05 0.60
CA GLU A 76 17.77 3.49 2.00
C GLU A 76 16.68 4.54 2.17
N LYS A 77 16.53 5.44 1.19
CA LYS A 77 15.47 6.44 1.18
C LYS A 77 14.10 5.78 1.11
N VAL A 78 13.88 4.87 0.16
CA VAL A 78 12.61 4.14 -0.02
C VAL A 78 12.27 3.36 1.24
N LEU A 79 13.23 2.60 1.79
CA LEU A 79 13.02 1.83 3.01
C LEU A 79 12.69 2.72 4.21
N TRP A 80 13.36 3.85 4.34
CA TRP A 80 13.08 4.83 5.40
C TRP A 80 11.67 5.41 5.24
N MET A 81 11.28 5.87 4.05
CA MET A 81 9.94 6.41 3.79
C MET A 81 8.86 5.38 4.13
N ALA A 82 9.03 4.13 3.68
CA ALA A 82 8.08 3.05 3.95
C ALA A 82 7.93 2.78 5.45
N LYS A 83 9.03 2.77 6.20
CA LYS A 83 9.01 2.63 7.66
C LYS A 83 8.35 3.82 8.36
N GLN A 84 8.53 5.05 7.86
CA GLN A 84 7.83 6.21 8.42
C GLN A 84 6.32 6.12 8.15
N ALA A 85 5.93 5.76 6.93
CA ALA A 85 4.52 5.61 6.59
C ALA A 85 3.86 4.43 7.36
N ARG A 86 4.60 3.34 7.64
CA ARG A 86 4.14 2.21 8.48
C ARG A 86 3.68 2.66 9.87
N LEU A 87 4.31 3.68 10.46
CA LEU A 87 3.94 4.20 11.78
C LEU A 87 2.52 4.79 11.83
N HIS A 88 1.93 5.09 10.68
CA HIS A 88 0.56 5.57 10.56
C HIS A 88 -0.48 4.43 10.59
N LEU A 89 -0.08 3.22 10.24
CA LEU A 89 -0.97 2.06 10.28
C LEU A 89 -1.14 1.57 11.71
N PRO A 90 -2.38 1.36 12.21
CA PRO A 90 -2.60 0.77 13.52
C PRO A 90 -1.96 -0.63 13.63
N ASP A 91 -1.22 -0.90 14.71
CA ASP A 91 -0.42 -2.12 14.85
C ASP A 91 -1.23 -3.42 14.82
N ASP A 92 -2.49 -3.37 15.22
CA ASP A 92 -3.42 -4.50 15.21
C ASP A 92 -4.13 -4.70 13.85
N SER A 93 -4.00 -3.73 12.93
CA SER A 93 -4.59 -3.80 11.59
C SER A 93 -3.93 -4.87 10.71
N TYR A 94 -4.70 -5.45 9.81
CA TYR A 94 -4.12 -6.37 8.83
C TYR A 94 -3.16 -5.67 7.86
N SER A 95 -3.37 -4.40 7.56
CA SER A 95 -2.48 -3.61 6.70
C SER A 95 -1.08 -3.44 7.33
N ALA A 96 -1.02 -3.18 8.63
CA ALA A 96 0.24 -3.14 9.36
C ALA A 96 0.95 -4.49 9.36
N LYS A 97 0.22 -5.56 9.60
CA LYS A 97 0.76 -6.92 9.63
C LYS A 97 1.22 -7.41 8.25
N MET A 98 0.52 -7.03 7.16
CA MET A 98 0.97 -7.27 5.78
C MET A 98 2.29 -6.57 5.49
N PHE A 99 2.40 -5.29 5.83
CA PHE A 99 3.66 -4.56 5.68
C PHE A 99 4.80 -5.23 6.46
N ASP A 100 4.59 -5.57 7.73
CA ASP A 100 5.59 -6.19 8.58
C ASP A 100 5.99 -7.59 8.08
N PHE A 101 5.04 -8.36 7.52
CA PHE A 101 5.28 -9.63 6.86
C PHE A 101 6.23 -9.47 5.66
N ASP A 102 5.93 -8.56 4.75
CA ASP A 102 6.74 -8.31 3.55
C ASP A 102 8.13 -7.78 3.92
N LEU A 103 8.23 -6.87 4.90
CA LEU A 103 9.49 -6.35 5.40
C LEU A 103 10.34 -7.45 6.05
N ALA A 104 9.73 -8.40 6.75
CA ALA A 104 10.45 -9.52 7.36
C ALA A 104 11.04 -10.45 6.29
N HIS A 105 10.29 -10.75 5.23
CA HIS A 105 10.76 -11.56 4.10
C HIS A 105 11.88 -10.86 3.33
N TYR A 106 11.69 -9.59 3.01
CA TYR A 106 12.73 -8.77 2.40
C TYR A 106 14.03 -8.74 3.22
N THR A 107 13.92 -8.56 4.53
CA THR A 107 15.07 -8.53 5.44
C THR A 107 15.81 -9.88 5.49
N LYS A 108 15.07 -11.00 5.41
CA LYS A 108 15.61 -12.36 5.31
C LYS A 108 16.18 -12.69 3.93
N LYS A 109 16.04 -11.79 2.96
CA LYS A 109 16.43 -11.99 1.55
C LYS A 109 15.68 -13.16 0.87
N THR A 110 14.43 -13.39 1.28
CA THR A 110 13.54 -14.30 0.57
C THR A 110 13.33 -13.77 -0.85
N PRO A 111 13.29 -14.58 -1.91
CA PRO A 111 12.95 -14.11 -3.26
C PRO A 111 11.57 -13.44 -3.28
N TRP A 112 11.40 -12.39 -4.10
CA TRP A 112 10.14 -11.65 -4.14
C TRP A 112 8.97 -12.51 -4.60
N GLU A 113 9.21 -13.45 -5.52
CA GLU A 113 8.20 -14.40 -5.99
C GLU A 113 7.69 -15.28 -4.85
N GLN A 114 8.60 -15.79 -4.04
CA GLN A 114 8.24 -16.59 -2.86
C GLN A 114 7.50 -15.72 -1.82
N THR A 115 7.93 -14.49 -1.59
CA THR A 115 7.24 -13.57 -0.67
C THR A 115 5.81 -13.30 -1.14
N ARG A 116 5.60 -13.06 -2.45
CA ARG A 116 4.27 -12.90 -3.05
C ARG A 116 3.42 -14.16 -2.87
N ASP A 117 3.98 -15.34 -3.11
CA ASP A 117 3.25 -16.61 -3.01
C ASP A 117 2.85 -16.91 -1.55
N GLU A 118 3.73 -16.61 -0.60
CA GLU A 118 3.45 -16.76 0.82
C GLU A 118 2.45 -15.70 1.33
N LEU A 119 2.49 -14.47 0.78
CA LEU A 119 1.49 -13.43 1.01
C LEU A 119 0.10 -13.90 0.53
N HIS A 120 0.02 -14.45 -0.69
CA HIS A 120 -1.20 -15.03 -1.24
C HIS A 120 -1.75 -16.13 -0.34
N GLU A 121 -0.90 -17.08 0.05
CA GLU A 121 -1.30 -18.20 0.91
C GLU A 121 -1.83 -17.69 2.26
N LYS A 122 -1.13 -16.75 2.89
CA LYS A 122 -1.49 -16.22 4.20
C LYS A 122 -2.81 -15.46 4.16
N TYR A 123 -2.98 -14.54 3.22
CA TYR A 123 -4.11 -13.61 3.24
C TYR A 123 -5.25 -14.00 2.30
N GLN A 124 -4.98 -14.47 1.09
CA GLN A 124 -6.04 -14.84 0.16
C GLN A 124 -6.62 -16.23 0.45
N ILE A 125 -5.79 -17.18 0.89
CA ILE A 125 -6.23 -18.55 1.15
C ILE A 125 -6.65 -18.73 2.60
N ARG A 126 -5.75 -18.44 3.57
CA ARG A 126 -6.01 -18.66 4.99
C ARG A 126 -6.74 -17.51 5.68
N GLN A 127 -6.81 -16.34 5.05
CA GLN A 127 -7.51 -15.15 5.55
C GLN A 127 -7.09 -14.78 6.98
N GLU A 128 -5.78 -14.76 7.24
CA GLU A 128 -5.23 -14.48 8.56
C GLU A 128 -5.31 -12.99 8.94
N ASP A 129 -5.02 -12.69 10.20
CA ASP A 129 -4.94 -11.34 10.76
C ASP A 129 -6.23 -10.50 10.63
N GLY A 130 -7.38 -11.16 10.49
CA GLY A 130 -8.67 -10.49 10.28
C GLY A 130 -8.94 -10.07 8.83
N TYR A 131 -8.05 -10.41 7.90
CA TYR A 131 -8.28 -10.19 6.47
C TYR A 131 -9.27 -11.23 5.93
N HIS A 132 -10.41 -10.79 5.38
CA HIS A 132 -11.46 -11.67 4.86
C HIS A 132 -11.98 -11.24 3.48
N TRP A 133 -11.30 -10.31 2.83
CA TRP A 133 -11.75 -9.68 1.58
C TRP A 133 -11.52 -10.53 0.33
N ALA A 134 -10.74 -11.61 0.42
CA ALA A 134 -10.50 -12.54 -0.67
C ALA A 134 -11.78 -13.13 -1.31
N THR A 135 -12.85 -13.23 -0.53
CA THR A 135 -14.13 -13.81 -0.98
C THR A 135 -15.17 -12.78 -1.38
N THR A 136 -14.88 -11.49 -1.25
CA THR A 136 -15.84 -10.40 -1.52
C THR A 136 -16.15 -10.27 -3.00
N ASP A 137 -15.15 -10.48 -3.86
CA ASP A 137 -15.32 -10.55 -5.30
C ASP A 137 -14.96 -11.95 -5.81
N LYS A 138 -15.98 -12.74 -6.04
CA LYS A 138 -15.83 -14.14 -6.51
C LYS A 138 -15.30 -14.26 -7.93
N SER A 139 -15.36 -13.21 -8.72
CA SER A 139 -14.90 -13.23 -10.12
C SER A 139 -13.39 -13.22 -10.23
N CYS A 140 -12.69 -12.63 -9.25
CA CYS A 140 -11.23 -12.50 -9.27
C CYS A 140 -10.56 -12.70 -7.90
N ASN A 141 -11.18 -13.45 -6.99
CA ASN A 141 -10.63 -13.70 -5.65
C ASN A 141 -10.26 -12.43 -4.88
N GLY A 142 -11.14 -11.41 -4.92
CA GLY A 142 -10.90 -10.15 -4.23
C GLY A 142 -9.79 -9.31 -4.83
N CYS A 143 -9.57 -9.38 -6.16
CA CYS A 143 -8.49 -8.66 -6.84
C CYS A 143 -8.55 -7.13 -6.65
N PHE A 144 -9.69 -6.56 -6.31
CA PHE A 144 -9.87 -5.13 -6.01
C PHE A 144 -9.85 -4.81 -4.51
N ALA A 145 -9.58 -5.80 -3.64
CA ALA A 145 -9.47 -5.55 -2.21
C ALA A 145 -8.20 -4.73 -1.89
N ALA A 146 -8.34 -3.69 -1.08
CA ALA A 146 -7.23 -2.80 -0.74
C ALA A 146 -6.04 -3.54 -0.11
N GLY A 147 -6.30 -4.49 0.78
CA GLY A 147 -5.25 -5.20 1.53
C GLY A 147 -4.29 -5.97 0.63
N ILE A 148 -4.78 -6.90 -0.19
CA ILE A 148 -3.88 -7.73 -1.01
C ILE A 148 -3.11 -6.90 -2.05
N ASN A 149 -3.74 -5.86 -2.58
CA ASN A 149 -3.08 -4.92 -3.49
C ASN A 149 -2.02 -4.10 -2.76
N PHE A 150 -2.25 -3.73 -1.50
CA PHE A 150 -1.24 -3.10 -0.65
C PHE A 150 -0.06 -4.04 -0.41
N GLY A 151 -0.27 -5.28 0.00
CA GLY A 151 0.82 -6.24 0.19
C GLY A 151 1.64 -6.41 -1.09
N ALA A 152 1.01 -6.67 -2.24
CA ALA A 152 1.70 -6.77 -3.53
C ALA A 152 2.49 -5.49 -3.88
N SER A 153 1.92 -4.33 -3.54
CA SER A 153 2.55 -3.02 -3.72
C SER A 153 3.80 -2.86 -2.83
N ILE A 154 3.75 -3.30 -1.57
CA ILE A 154 4.91 -3.28 -0.67
C ILE A 154 6.01 -4.25 -1.14
N VAL A 155 5.66 -5.44 -1.64
CA VAL A 155 6.63 -6.34 -2.29
C VAL A 155 7.34 -5.61 -3.43
N SER A 156 6.60 -4.99 -4.34
CA SER A 156 7.17 -4.22 -5.45
C SER A 156 8.11 -3.11 -4.99
N LEU A 157 7.68 -2.33 -4.00
CA LEU A 157 8.45 -1.21 -3.46
C LEU A 157 9.77 -1.65 -2.79
N LEU A 158 9.70 -2.67 -1.93
CA LEU A 158 10.86 -3.12 -1.15
C LEU A 158 11.91 -3.81 -2.04
N TYR A 159 11.47 -4.71 -2.92
CA TYR A 159 12.38 -5.48 -3.78
C TYR A 159 12.86 -4.71 -5.00
N GLY A 160 12.15 -3.67 -5.41
CA GLY A 160 12.62 -2.72 -6.41
C GLY A 160 13.74 -1.81 -5.92
N GLU A 161 13.91 -1.66 -4.60
CA GLU A 161 15.04 -0.95 -3.96
C GLU A 161 15.28 0.48 -4.49
N GLY A 162 14.22 1.12 -4.97
CA GLY A 162 14.29 2.47 -5.56
C GLY A 162 14.78 2.49 -7.01
N ASP A 163 14.95 1.33 -7.64
CA ASP A 163 15.11 1.26 -9.08
C ASP A 163 13.72 1.24 -9.76
N LEU A 164 13.47 2.23 -10.61
CA LEU A 164 12.18 2.41 -11.28
C LEU A 164 11.78 1.20 -12.12
N LYS A 165 12.73 0.63 -12.89
CA LYS A 165 12.42 -0.49 -13.79
C LYS A 165 12.13 -1.78 -13.02
N GLU A 166 12.93 -2.08 -12.01
CA GLU A 166 12.71 -3.27 -11.18
C GLU A 166 11.43 -3.13 -10.36
N THR A 167 11.13 -1.96 -9.80
CA THR A 167 9.88 -1.71 -9.08
C THR A 167 8.66 -1.93 -9.98
N ILE A 168 8.64 -1.33 -11.18
CA ILE A 168 7.54 -1.51 -12.14
C ILE A 168 7.43 -2.97 -12.59
N LYS A 169 8.55 -3.62 -12.90
CA LYS A 169 8.59 -5.02 -13.32
C LYS A 169 7.98 -5.95 -12.27
N ILE A 170 8.41 -5.80 -11.00
CA ILE A 170 7.90 -6.63 -9.92
C ILE A 170 6.41 -6.34 -9.70
N GLY A 171 6.00 -5.07 -9.67
CA GLY A 171 4.60 -4.69 -9.55
C GLY A 171 3.71 -5.29 -10.65
N ALA A 172 4.15 -5.20 -11.91
CA ALA A 172 3.43 -5.76 -13.05
C ALA A 172 3.31 -7.30 -13.01
N LEU A 173 4.28 -7.98 -12.40
CA LEU A 173 4.32 -9.44 -12.30
C LEU A 173 3.75 -9.99 -10.98
N ALA A 174 3.46 -9.13 -10.01
CA ALA A 174 2.96 -9.57 -8.71
C ALA A 174 1.55 -10.17 -8.76
N GLY A 175 0.69 -9.68 -9.66
CA GLY A 175 -0.70 -10.13 -9.80
C GLY A 175 -1.72 -9.16 -9.22
N TRP A 176 -2.96 -9.61 -9.09
CA TRP A 176 -4.13 -8.81 -8.70
C TRP A 176 -4.30 -7.58 -9.60
N ASP A 177 -4.50 -6.39 -9.03
CA ASP A 177 -4.60 -5.15 -9.79
C ASP A 177 -3.20 -4.56 -10.02
N SER A 178 -2.40 -5.22 -10.86
CA SER A 178 -0.96 -5.00 -11.02
C SER A 178 -0.57 -3.63 -11.59
N ASP A 179 -1.48 -2.90 -12.23
CA ASP A 179 -1.27 -1.52 -12.67
C ASP A 179 -1.27 -0.53 -11.50
N ASN A 180 -1.94 -0.86 -10.39
CA ASN A 180 -1.94 -0.05 -9.17
C ASN A 180 -0.50 0.18 -8.62
N PRO A 181 0.27 -0.83 -8.20
CA PRO A 181 1.63 -0.59 -7.71
C PRO A 181 2.55 0.03 -8.75
N THR A 182 2.37 -0.30 -10.02
CA THR A 182 3.20 0.26 -11.10
C THR A 182 2.94 1.75 -11.30
N ALA A 183 1.68 2.19 -11.25
CA ALA A 183 1.33 3.60 -11.33
C ALA A 183 1.78 4.36 -10.09
N THR A 184 1.45 3.86 -8.89
CA THR A 184 1.76 4.53 -7.62
C THR A 184 3.26 4.71 -7.43
N TRP A 185 4.05 3.65 -7.54
CA TRP A 185 5.51 3.77 -7.33
C TRP A 185 6.24 4.34 -8.53
N GLY A 186 5.72 4.09 -9.76
CA GLY A 186 6.27 4.70 -10.96
C GLY A 186 6.12 6.22 -11.00
N GLY A 187 5.03 6.73 -10.43
CA GLY A 187 4.82 8.18 -10.27
C GLY A 187 5.65 8.82 -9.16
N MET A 188 6.05 8.02 -8.15
CA MET A 188 6.80 8.50 -6.99
C MET A 188 8.32 8.49 -7.22
N LEU A 189 8.89 7.46 -7.89
CA LEU A 189 10.32 7.24 -8.08
C LEU A 189 10.90 8.04 -9.23
#